data_59021f4b88e88ed63f3a97d50348fad8
#
_entry.id   59021f4b88e88ed63f3a97d50348fad8
#
_cell.length_a   1.000
_cell.length_b   1.000
_cell.length_c   1.000
_cell.angle_alpha   90.00
_cell.angle_beta   90.00
_cell.angle_gamma   90.00
#
_symmetry.space_group_name_H-M   'P 1'
#
loop_
_entity.id
_entity.type
_entity.pdbx_description
1 polymer ?
#
loop_
_entity_poly.entity_id
_entity_poly.type
_entity_poly.pdbx_seq_one_letter_code
_entity_poly.pdbx_strand_id
1 'polypeptide(L)'
;MDDDWIVQFLDKTQVGHISTRDGNQPFINPTSFWYNTDSHEIYFHSNAHGRIRFNADNNPEACFECLRSGRLLPSNLALEVSFQYECVIAFGKIRVIGKMNEKRNVLNGLLQKYFGKMESGKDYRPITDEELKQTSVYGIKIDSWSGKRNWEARADQAEEGEWPDLDPKWFEFY
;
A
#
# COMPACT_ATOMS: atom_id res chain seq x y z
N MET A 1 9.80 11.66 -5.21
CA MET A 1 9.77 10.62 -6.27
C MET A 1 8.81 11.08 -7.34
N ASP A 2 9.09 10.76 -8.60
CA ASP A 2 8.19 11.05 -9.73
C ASP A 2 7.03 10.04 -9.82
N ASP A 3 6.07 10.32 -10.69
CA ASP A 3 4.87 9.50 -10.83
C ASP A 3 5.18 8.10 -11.37
N ASP A 4 6.16 7.96 -12.27
CA ASP A 4 6.55 6.65 -12.82
C ASP A 4 7.10 5.74 -11.73
N TRP A 5 7.92 6.28 -10.82
CA TRP A 5 8.41 5.54 -9.67
C TRP A 5 7.26 5.12 -8.74
N ILE A 6 6.30 6.02 -8.46
CA ILE A 6 5.15 5.74 -7.61
C ILE A 6 4.33 4.57 -8.19
N VAL A 7 4.02 4.62 -9.50
CA VAL A 7 3.28 3.56 -10.19
C VAL A 7 3.99 2.21 -10.08
N GLN A 8 5.30 2.18 -10.35
CA GLN A 8 6.09 0.95 -10.24
C GLN A 8 6.16 0.40 -8.80
N PHE A 9 6.20 1.29 -7.81
CA PHE A 9 6.22 0.91 -6.41
C PHE A 9 4.87 0.32 -5.98
N LEU A 10 3.76 0.94 -6.38
CA LEU A 10 2.40 0.43 -6.12
C LEU A 10 2.18 -0.94 -6.75
N ASP A 11 2.71 -1.19 -7.94
CA ASP A 11 2.59 -2.49 -8.61
C ASP A 11 3.32 -3.61 -7.86
N LYS A 12 4.51 -3.33 -7.34
CA LYS A 12 5.36 -4.32 -6.63
C LYS A 12 4.96 -4.55 -5.17
N THR A 13 4.31 -3.57 -4.53
CA THR A 13 3.97 -3.65 -3.11
C THR A 13 2.71 -4.49 -2.90
N GLN A 14 2.76 -5.42 -1.95
CA GLN A 14 1.70 -6.41 -1.73
C GLN A 14 0.61 -5.93 -0.77
N VAL A 15 0.97 -5.18 0.26
CA VAL A 15 0.05 -4.74 1.31
C VAL A 15 0.04 -3.22 1.37
N GLY A 16 -1.15 -2.67 1.42
CA GLY A 16 -1.37 -1.25 1.71
C GLY A 16 -2.27 -1.08 2.93
N HIS A 17 -2.26 0.10 3.49
CA HIS A 17 -3.07 0.49 4.63
C HIS A 17 -4.06 1.55 4.20
N ILE A 18 -5.35 1.24 4.36
CA ILE A 18 -6.43 2.18 4.07
C ILE A 18 -6.83 2.88 5.36
N SER A 19 -6.72 4.19 5.39
CA SER A 19 -7.23 5.01 6.48
C SER A 19 -8.58 5.62 6.07
N THR A 20 -9.58 5.40 6.92
CA THR A 20 -10.92 5.98 6.83
C THR A 20 -11.32 6.55 8.20
N ARG A 21 -12.48 7.16 8.34
CA ARG A 21 -12.94 7.72 9.62
C ARG A 21 -14.41 7.47 9.88
N ASP A 22 -14.75 7.41 11.16
CA ASP A 22 -16.11 7.47 11.69
C ASP A 22 -16.19 8.71 12.59
N GLY A 23 -16.89 9.75 12.15
CA GLY A 23 -16.80 11.05 12.78
C GLY A 23 -15.34 11.54 12.84
N ASN A 24 -14.84 11.74 14.04
CA ASN A 24 -13.45 12.15 14.29
C ASN A 24 -12.50 10.99 14.61
N GLN A 25 -13.00 9.74 14.65
CA GLN A 25 -12.17 8.57 14.94
C GLN A 25 -11.52 8.03 13.67
N PRO A 26 -10.18 8.10 13.50
CA PRO A 26 -9.48 7.43 12.42
C PRO A 26 -9.55 5.92 12.59
N PHE A 27 -9.56 5.22 11.46
CA PHE A 27 -9.51 3.76 11.39
C PHE A 27 -8.58 3.34 10.27
N ILE A 28 -7.63 2.44 10.56
CA ILE A 28 -6.66 1.92 9.62
C ILE A 28 -6.92 0.43 9.40
N ASN A 29 -6.87 -0.01 8.16
CA ASN A 29 -7.03 -1.40 7.76
C ASN A 29 -5.97 -1.82 6.75
N PRO A 30 -5.11 -2.80 7.06
CA PRO A 30 -4.21 -3.40 6.06
C PRO A 30 -5.01 -4.27 5.09
N THR A 31 -4.65 -4.21 3.82
CA THR A 31 -5.32 -5.00 2.77
C THR A 31 -4.42 -5.22 1.56
N SER A 32 -4.74 -6.25 0.78
CA SER A 32 -4.27 -6.35 -0.59
C SER A 32 -4.95 -5.29 -1.46
N PHE A 33 -4.24 -4.73 -2.43
CA PHE A 33 -4.74 -3.65 -3.27
C PHE A 33 -4.24 -3.77 -4.70
N TRP A 34 -4.92 -3.11 -5.61
CA TRP A 34 -4.52 -2.95 -7.00
C TRP A 34 -4.69 -1.48 -7.41
N TYR A 35 -3.63 -0.90 -8.00
CA TYR A 35 -3.70 0.41 -8.61
C TYR A 35 -3.96 0.26 -10.10
N ASN A 36 -4.96 0.98 -10.60
CA ASN A 36 -5.27 1.05 -12.03
C ASN A 36 -4.88 2.42 -12.58
N THR A 37 -3.97 2.43 -13.55
CA THR A 37 -3.45 3.64 -14.18
C THR A 37 -4.50 4.39 -14.98
N ASP A 38 -5.39 3.66 -15.68
CA ASP A 38 -6.39 4.28 -16.57
C ASP A 38 -7.44 5.08 -15.79
N SER A 39 -7.87 4.55 -14.65
CA SER A 39 -8.86 5.23 -13.79
C SER A 39 -8.21 6.14 -12.75
N HIS A 40 -6.89 6.01 -12.50
CA HIS A 40 -6.16 6.64 -11.40
C HIS A 40 -6.82 6.37 -10.05
N GLU A 41 -7.08 5.08 -9.79
CA GLU A 41 -7.75 4.61 -8.57
C GLU A 41 -6.99 3.44 -7.93
N ILE A 42 -7.01 3.40 -6.61
CA ILE A 42 -6.58 2.24 -5.82
C ILE A 42 -7.81 1.42 -5.47
N TYR A 43 -7.79 0.15 -5.84
CA TYR A 43 -8.88 -0.79 -5.61
C TYR A 43 -8.54 -1.82 -4.55
N PHE A 44 -9.54 -2.18 -3.75
CA PHE A 44 -9.43 -3.25 -2.77
C PHE A 44 -10.82 -3.84 -2.47
N HIS A 45 -10.87 -4.90 -1.66
CA HIS A 45 -12.12 -5.52 -1.26
C HIS A 45 -12.13 -5.87 0.23
N SER A 46 -13.33 -6.02 0.78
CA SER A 46 -13.57 -6.54 2.12
C SER A 46 -14.91 -7.26 2.20
N ASN A 47 -15.28 -7.73 3.40
CA ASN A 47 -16.62 -8.26 3.65
C ASN A 47 -17.69 -7.23 3.36
N ALA A 48 -18.92 -7.70 3.05
CA ALA A 48 -20.08 -6.84 2.76
C ALA A 48 -20.44 -5.93 3.93
N HIS A 49 -20.11 -6.32 5.14
CA HIS A 49 -20.37 -5.59 6.37
C HIS A 49 -19.09 -5.35 7.15
N GLY A 50 -19.03 -4.29 7.95
CA GLY A 50 -17.91 -3.96 8.81
C GLY A 50 -17.55 -2.48 8.81
N ARG A 51 -16.52 -2.13 9.57
CA ARG A 51 -16.12 -0.73 9.80
C ARG A 51 -15.75 0.00 8.50
N ILE A 52 -14.99 -0.62 7.62
CA ILE A 52 -14.63 0.00 6.33
C ILE A 52 -15.87 0.35 5.52
N ARG A 53 -16.85 -0.58 5.46
CA ARG A 53 -18.09 -0.36 4.70
C ARG A 53 -18.87 0.81 5.30
N PHE A 54 -19.05 0.81 6.60
CA PHE A 54 -19.73 1.90 7.31
C PHE A 54 -19.03 3.25 7.08
N ASN A 55 -17.72 3.30 7.20
CA ASN A 55 -16.95 4.53 7.01
C ASN A 55 -17.06 5.02 5.57
N ALA A 56 -16.93 4.15 4.57
CA ALA A 56 -17.00 4.50 3.16
C ALA A 56 -18.39 5.03 2.75
N ASP A 57 -19.46 4.50 3.35
CA ASP A 57 -20.84 4.95 3.07
C ASP A 57 -21.11 6.35 3.69
N ASN A 58 -20.40 6.75 4.75
CA ASN A 58 -20.68 7.98 5.50
C ASN A 58 -19.61 9.07 5.33
N ASN A 59 -18.36 8.72 5.00
CA ASN A 59 -17.25 9.65 4.90
C ASN A 59 -16.37 9.26 3.70
N PRO A 60 -16.38 10.03 2.61
CA PRO A 60 -15.64 9.66 1.40
C PRO A 60 -14.14 9.91 1.49
N GLU A 61 -13.65 10.77 2.38
CA GLU A 61 -12.23 11.08 2.50
C GLU A 61 -11.47 9.87 3.02
N ALA A 62 -10.43 9.49 2.26
CA ALA A 62 -9.57 8.37 2.60
C ALA A 62 -8.10 8.69 2.34
N CYS A 63 -7.23 8.02 3.08
CA CYS A 63 -5.81 8.00 2.84
C CYS A 63 -5.37 6.57 2.62
N PHE A 64 -4.50 6.37 1.65
CA PHE A 64 -3.82 5.10 1.41
C PHE A 64 -2.33 5.29 1.69
N GLU A 65 -1.73 4.27 2.29
CA GLU A 65 -0.28 4.18 2.46
C GLU A 65 0.20 2.78 2.12
N CYS A 66 1.40 2.66 1.55
CA CYS A 66 2.11 1.40 1.49
C CYS A 66 3.62 1.63 1.67
N LEU A 67 4.26 0.68 2.35
CA LEU A 67 5.66 0.75 2.77
C LEU A 67 6.40 -0.53 2.38
N ARG A 68 7.64 -0.36 1.96
CA ARG A 68 8.65 -1.41 1.95
C ARG A 68 9.82 -0.98 2.85
N SER A 69 10.15 -1.77 3.85
CA SER A 69 11.34 -1.58 4.67
C SER A 69 12.48 -2.49 4.22
N GLY A 70 13.69 -1.99 4.31
CA GLY A 70 14.91 -2.76 4.17
C GLY A 70 15.62 -2.93 5.52
N ARG A 71 16.94 -2.86 5.51
CA ARG A 71 17.76 -3.02 6.69
C ARG A 71 17.85 -1.75 7.53
N LEU A 72 18.18 -1.90 8.80
CA LEU A 72 18.59 -0.80 9.67
C LEU A 72 19.94 -0.24 9.22
N LEU A 73 20.12 1.05 9.40
CA LEU A 73 21.34 1.80 9.05
C LEU A 73 21.94 2.37 10.34
N PRO A 74 22.88 1.63 10.98
CA PRO A 74 23.52 2.09 12.20
C PRO A 74 24.44 3.27 11.93
N SER A 75 24.53 4.19 12.90
CA SER A 75 25.43 5.32 12.89
C SER A 75 25.99 5.55 14.30
N ASN A 76 27.22 6.09 14.38
CA ASN A 76 27.79 6.60 15.62
C ASN A 76 27.35 8.05 15.92
N LEU A 77 26.54 8.64 15.02
CA LEU A 77 25.80 9.88 15.25
C LEU A 77 24.32 9.54 15.51
N ALA A 78 23.83 9.86 16.69
CA ALA A 78 22.48 9.45 17.11
C ALA A 78 21.35 9.95 16.18
N LEU A 79 21.51 11.11 15.55
CA LEU A 79 20.50 11.67 14.63
C LEU A 79 20.53 11.01 13.24
N GLU A 80 21.63 10.34 12.89
CA GLU A 80 21.83 9.69 11.59
C GLU A 80 21.40 8.21 11.62
N VAL A 81 21.08 7.64 12.79
CA VAL A 81 20.53 6.29 12.89
C VAL A 81 19.23 6.23 12.10
N SER A 82 19.14 5.33 11.13
CA SER A 82 18.03 5.27 10.18
C SER A 82 17.71 3.84 9.77
N PHE A 83 16.85 3.69 8.76
CA PHE A 83 16.59 2.43 8.07
C PHE A 83 16.29 2.68 6.60
N GLN A 84 16.45 1.65 5.79
CA GLN A 84 16.02 1.71 4.39
C GLN A 84 14.51 1.60 4.30
N TYR A 85 13.90 2.52 3.56
CA TYR A 85 12.46 2.48 3.29
C TYR A 85 12.11 3.08 1.93
N GLU A 86 11.00 2.61 1.42
CA GLU A 86 10.25 3.20 0.31
C GLU A 86 8.78 3.27 0.73
N CYS A 87 8.14 4.39 0.52
CA CYS A 87 6.77 4.62 0.94
C CYS A 87 6.03 5.47 -0.07
N VAL A 88 4.75 5.14 -0.31
CA VAL A 88 3.81 5.96 -1.06
C VAL A 88 2.63 6.27 -0.17
N ILE A 89 2.24 7.55 -0.15
CA ILE A 89 1.02 8.02 0.50
C ILE A 89 0.15 8.66 -0.58
N ALA A 90 -1.13 8.29 -0.63
CA ALA A 90 -2.12 8.88 -1.52
C ALA A 90 -3.35 9.34 -0.73
N PHE A 91 -3.85 10.51 -1.08
CA PHE A 91 -5.10 11.07 -0.55
C PHE A 91 -6.16 11.06 -1.64
N GLY A 92 -7.40 10.80 -1.27
CA GLY A 92 -8.48 10.76 -2.23
C GLY A 92 -9.83 10.42 -1.61
N LYS A 93 -10.76 10.06 -2.47
CA LYS A 93 -12.13 9.74 -2.07
C LYS A 93 -12.46 8.29 -2.32
N ILE A 94 -12.85 7.60 -1.24
CA ILE A 94 -13.31 6.22 -1.30
C ILE A 94 -14.76 6.18 -1.81
N ARG A 95 -15.04 5.20 -2.67
CA ARG A 95 -16.39 4.87 -3.12
C ARG A 95 -16.64 3.37 -3.03
N VAL A 96 -17.87 2.99 -2.78
CA VAL A 96 -18.30 1.60 -2.86
C VAL A 96 -18.74 1.29 -4.29
N ILE A 97 -18.20 0.22 -4.85
CA ILE A 97 -18.51 -0.23 -6.21
C ILE A 97 -19.77 -1.09 -6.18
N GLY A 98 -20.84 -0.59 -6.82
CA GLY A 98 -22.16 -1.27 -6.85
C GLY A 98 -22.37 -2.16 -8.08
N LYS A 99 -21.79 -1.80 -9.23
CA LYS A 99 -22.03 -2.51 -10.49
C LYS A 99 -21.28 -3.84 -10.53
N MET A 100 -21.98 -4.94 -10.81
CA MET A 100 -21.42 -6.30 -10.82
C MET A 100 -20.23 -6.46 -11.78
N ASN A 101 -20.34 -5.91 -12.98
CA ASN A 101 -19.25 -5.98 -13.96
C ASN A 101 -18.01 -5.23 -13.48
N GLU A 102 -18.18 -4.06 -12.85
CA GLU A 102 -17.05 -3.30 -12.29
C GLU A 102 -16.40 -4.05 -11.12
N LYS A 103 -17.20 -4.62 -10.21
CA LYS A 103 -16.70 -5.48 -9.14
C LYS A 103 -15.87 -6.63 -9.68
N ARG A 104 -16.36 -7.32 -10.71
CA ARG A 104 -15.67 -8.44 -11.36
C ARG A 104 -14.34 -7.99 -11.95
N ASN A 105 -14.31 -6.86 -12.64
CA ASN A 105 -13.11 -6.31 -13.24
C ASN A 105 -12.06 -5.98 -12.18
N VAL A 106 -12.46 -5.34 -11.07
CA VAL A 106 -11.56 -5.02 -9.96
C VAL A 106 -10.99 -6.27 -9.31
N LEU A 107 -11.83 -7.27 -9.03
CA LEU A 107 -11.36 -8.52 -8.42
C LEU A 107 -10.44 -9.30 -9.37
N ASN A 108 -10.70 -9.28 -10.67
CA ASN A 108 -9.78 -9.85 -11.66
C ASN A 108 -8.46 -9.08 -11.72
N GLY A 109 -8.47 -7.75 -11.60
CA GLY A 109 -7.24 -6.92 -11.48
C GLY A 109 -6.40 -7.28 -10.25
N LEU A 110 -7.06 -7.53 -9.11
CA LEU A 110 -6.38 -8.04 -7.90
C LEU A 110 -5.79 -9.42 -8.15
N LEU A 111 -6.55 -10.34 -8.74
CA LEU A 111 -6.04 -11.68 -9.09
C LEU A 111 -4.85 -11.58 -10.06
N GLN A 112 -4.91 -10.73 -11.06
CA GLN A 112 -3.83 -10.53 -12.01
C GLN A 112 -2.56 -10.00 -11.33
N LYS A 113 -2.69 -9.03 -10.42
CA LYS A 113 -1.54 -8.48 -9.67
C LYS A 113 -0.84 -9.54 -8.83
N TYR A 114 -1.59 -10.34 -8.08
CA TYR A 114 -1.01 -11.26 -7.08
C TYR A 114 -0.76 -12.68 -7.62
N PHE A 115 -1.57 -13.10 -8.57
CA PHE A 115 -1.61 -14.47 -9.09
C PHE A 115 -1.63 -14.53 -10.62
N GLY A 116 -1.04 -13.54 -11.30
CA GLY A 116 -1.10 -13.43 -12.76
C GLY A 116 -0.47 -14.57 -13.56
N LYS A 117 0.17 -15.53 -12.89
CA LYS A 117 0.64 -16.81 -13.49
C LYS A 117 -0.44 -17.89 -13.50
N MET A 118 -1.55 -17.69 -12.78
CA MET A 118 -2.67 -18.64 -12.72
C MET A 118 -3.73 -18.24 -13.75
N GLU A 119 -4.35 -19.25 -14.37
CA GLU A 119 -5.36 -19.08 -15.41
C GLU A 119 -6.77 -19.36 -14.86
N SER A 120 -7.68 -18.41 -15.04
CA SER A 120 -9.10 -18.58 -14.69
C SER A 120 -9.73 -19.69 -15.53
N GLY A 121 -10.47 -20.58 -14.91
CA GLY A 121 -11.11 -21.74 -15.57
C GLY A 121 -10.18 -22.99 -15.72
N LYS A 122 -8.90 -22.85 -15.35
CA LYS A 122 -7.92 -23.93 -15.37
C LYS A 122 -7.32 -24.16 -13.97
N ASP A 123 -6.68 -23.14 -13.41
CA ASP A 123 -6.03 -23.20 -12.11
C ASP A 123 -6.97 -22.82 -10.96
N TYR A 124 -7.97 -22.00 -11.25
CA TYR A 124 -9.03 -21.63 -10.31
C TYR A 124 -10.36 -21.42 -11.04
N ARG A 125 -11.46 -21.63 -10.31
CA ARG A 125 -12.81 -21.38 -10.80
C ARG A 125 -13.08 -19.88 -10.93
N PRO A 126 -13.74 -19.40 -12.02
CA PRO A 126 -14.12 -18.00 -12.15
C PRO A 126 -15.00 -17.50 -10.99
N ILE A 127 -14.90 -16.22 -10.68
CA ILE A 127 -15.72 -15.55 -9.65
C ILE A 127 -17.21 -15.65 -10.02
N THR A 128 -18.03 -16.12 -9.10
CA THR A 128 -19.49 -16.24 -9.28
C THR A 128 -20.23 -14.95 -8.92
N ASP A 129 -21.49 -14.84 -9.36
CA ASP A 129 -22.34 -13.71 -9.00
C ASP A 129 -22.72 -13.69 -7.52
N GLU A 130 -22.82 -14.86 -6.89
CA GLU A 130 -23.07 -15.00 -5.45
C GLU A 130 -21.88 -14.45 -4.65
N GLU A 131 -20.66 -14.76 -5.03
CA GLU A 131 -19.45 -14.22 -4.40
C GLU A 131 -19.36 -12.70 -4.55
N LEU A 132 -19.72 -12.18 -5.73
CA LEU A 132 -19.78 -10.74 -5.95
C LEU A 132 -20.81 -10.02 -5.07
N LYS A 133 -21.96 -10.66 -4.79
CA LYS A 133 -22.98 -10.12 -3.89
C LYS A 133 -22.51 -10.04 -2.44
N GLN A 134 -21.70 -11.03 -2.00
CA GLN A 134 -21.18 -11.13 -0.63
C GLN A 134 -19.91 -10.30 -0.40
N THR A 135 -19.31 -9.74 -1.45
CA THR A 135 -18.06 -8.99 -1.39
C THR A 135 -18.32 -7.50 -1.57
N SER A 136 -17.85 -6.67 -0.66
CA SER A 136 -17.71 -5.23 -0.89
C SER A 136 -16.41 -4.93 -1.62
N VAL A 137 -16.52 -4.18 -2.70
CA VAL A 137 -15.39 -3.72 -3.50
C VAL A 137 -15.36 -2.20 -3.46
N TYR A 138 -14.16 -1.64 -3.35
CA TYR A 138 -13.96 -0.21 -3.18
C TYR A 138 -12.94 0.31 -4.19
N GLY A 139 -13.11 1.59 -4.58
CA GLY A 139 -12.12 2.36 -5.28
C GLY A 139 -11.81 3.64 -4.51
N ILE A 140 -10.54 4.00 -4.39
CA ILE A 140 -10.11 5.30 -3.92
C ILE A 140 -9.64 6.09 -5.13
N LYS A 141 -10.44 7.08 -5.53
CA LYS A 141 -10.03 8.04 -6.55
C LYS A 141 -8.98 8.97 -5.96
N ILE A 142 -7.78 8.95 -6.55
CA ILE A 142 -6.64 9.70 -6.03
C ILE A 142 -6.78 11.17 -6.43
N ASP A 143 -6.69 12.06 -5.44
CA ASP A 143 -6.62 13.51 -5.62
C ASP A 143 -5.16 13.99 -5.62
N SER A 144 -4.31 13.36 -4.78
CA SER A 144 -2.87 13.65 -4.71
C SER A 144 -2.11 12.47 -4.11
N TRP A 145 -0.85 12.35 -4.48
CA TRP A 145 0.06 11.37 -3.90
C TRP A 145 1.48 11.89 -3.73
N SER A 146 2.27 11.18 -2.95
CA SER A 146 3.70 11.44 -2.79
C SER A 146 4.45 10.14 -2.52
N GLY A 147 5.68 10.08 -3.02
CA GLY A 147 6.61 8.99 -2.73
C GLY A 147 7.82 9.48 -1.93
N LYS A 148 8.27 8.67 -0.97
CA LYS A 148 9.50 8.88 -0.20
C LYS A 148 10.39 7.66 -0.32
N ARG A 149 11.70 7.89 -0.33
CA ARG A 149 12.70 6.83 -0.37
C ARG A 149 13.93 7.23 0.41
N ASN A 150 14.40 6.32 1.25
CA ASN A 150 15.73 6.29 1.81
C ASN A 150 16.28 4.87 1.61
N TRP A 151 17.13 4.67 0.60
CA TRP A 151 17.67 3.35 0.28
C TRP A 151 19.18 3.37 0.17
N GLU A 152 19.79 4.17 1.07
CA GLU A 152 21.24 4.31 1.14
C GLU A 152 21.91 3.01 1.62
N ALA A 153 23.16 2.82 1.24
CA ALA A 153 23.92 1.65 1.66
C ALA A 153 24.35 1.75 3.13
N ARG A 154 24.56 2.96 3.64
CA ARG A 154 24.98 3.27 5.02
C ARG A 154 24.36 4.61 5.43
N ALA A 155 24.19 4.80 6.73
CA ALA A 155 23.94 6.12 7.33
C ALA A 155 25.27 6.89 7.40
N ASP A 156 25.18 8.21 7.47
CA ASP A 156 26.33 9.07 7.72
C ASP A 156 26.96 8.75 9.08
N GLN A 157 28.26 8.91 9.16
CA GLN A 157 29.06 8.66 10.35
C GLN A 157 29.77 9.95 10.77
N ALA A 158 30.22 10.04 12.03
CA ALA A 158 31.08 11.10 12.51
C ALA A 158 32.33 11.20 11.66
N GLU A 159 32.89 12.42 11.54
CA GLU A 159 34.17 12.62 10.89
C GLU A 159 35.29 11.96 11.69
N GLU A 160 36.40 11.66 11.00
CA GLU A 160 37.55 11.02 11.62
C GLU A 160 38.05 11.84 12.83
N GLY A 161 38.09 11.20 13.99
CA GLY A 161 38.54 11.81 15.25
C GLY A 161 37.47 12.55 16.05
N GLU A 162 36.27 12.74 15.53
CA GLU A 162 35.13 13.36 16.25
C GLU A 162 34.52 12.38 17.26
N TRP A 163 34.32 11.12 16.87
CA TRP A 163 33.79 10.06 17.70
C TRP A 163 34.39 8.70 17.31
N PRO A 164 34.47 7.71 18.22
CA PRO A 164 34.94 6.37 17.84
C PRO A 164 34.12 5.71 16.77
N ASP A 165 34.76 4.97 15.87
CA ASP A 165 34.12 4.19 14.85
C ASP A 165 33.18 3.12 15.44
N LEU A 166 32.09 2.82 14.73
CA LEU A 166 31.24 1.69 15.09
C LEU A 166 31.97 0.36 14.88
N ASP A 167 31.78 -0.55 15.84
CA ASP A 167 32.22 -1.94 15.69
C ASP A 167 31.55 -2.53 14.40
N PRO A 168 32.34 -3.15 13.49
CA PRO A 168 31.85 -3.74 12.25
C PRO A 168 30.67 -4.69 12.43
N LYS A 169 30.55 -5.36 13.57
CA LYS A 169 29.40 -6.24 13.90
C LYS A 169 28.02 -5.56 13.74
N TRP A 170 27.94 -4.24 13.97
CA TRP A 170 26.66 -3.50 13.84
C TRP A 170 26.15 -3.43 12.41
N PHE A 171 27.01 -3.67 11.41
CA PHE A 171 26.65 -3.69 10.00
C PHE A 171 26.30 -5.10 9.47
N GLU A 172 26.49 -6.14 10.30
CA GLU A 172 26.28 -7.55 9.92
C GLU A 172 24.88 -8.08 10.24
N PHE A 173 24.15 -7.44 11.16
CA PHE A 173 22.90 -7.96 11.74
C PHE A 173 21.62 -7.45 11.08
N TYR A 174 21.68 -6.58 10.05
CA TYR A 174 20.49 -5.96 9.52
C TYR A 174 20.48 -5.87 7.98
#